data_87f32736104de792b512fb97b42379c5
#
_entry.id   87f32736104de792b512fb97b42379c5
#
_cell.length_a   1.000
_cell.length_b   1.000
_cell.length_c   1.000
_cell.angle_alpha   90.00
_cell.angle_beta   90.00
_cell.angle_gamma   90.00
#
_symmetry.space_group_name_H-M   'P 1'
#
loop_
_entity.id
_entity.type
_entity.pdbx_description
1 polymer ?
#
loop_
_entity_poly.entity_id
_entity_poly.type
_entity_poly.pdbx_seq_one_letter_code
_entity_poly.pdbx_strand_id
1 'polypeptide(L)'
;MDIHRCRFVPYNPQAINSLAFSHPPSADLKGRGIPTLRLAVGRANGDIEIWNPMRGAWFQETVLRGGKDRSIEGLAWTQDPAEPGPDEKAQLPGRLRLFSIGYSTAVTEWDLEQGRPVRNSSGNYGEIWCLAAQPRWQPPSSGSQRGKDGKQLPAAAEGQYTGQHLAAGCADGSIVILSTADNDLRFLRLMRPSTKRSRVLSVTFQDRNTIVAGYADSSIRLFDIRNGQLLRTISLGRGPAGGSKELLVWSVKCLPDGTIVSGDSAGEIRFWDAKNYSLIQRLQGHLADTLDVAVSANGDTVISGGADQRTVVYRKNDGDKGDKKSRWAEVMHRRYHTHDVKTFAVYETRDISVVVSGGTVSALFILTCELC
;
A
#
# COMPACT_ATOMS: atom_id res chain seq x y z
N MET A 1 -1.65 -21.85 -11.08
CA MET A 1 -1.76 -21.03 -9.85
C MET A 1 -1.71 -21.96 -8.67
N ASP A 2 -0.62 -21.96 -7.94
CA ASP A 2 -0.43 -22.82 -6.77
C ASP A 2 -0.83 -22.09 -5.51
N ILE A 3 -1.46 -22.81 -4.59
CA ILE A 3 -1.95 -22.26 -3.33
C ILE A 3 -1.20 -22.95 -2.21
N HIS A 4 -0.46 -22.16 -1.43
CA HIS A 4 0.23 -22.63 -0.26
C HIS A 4 -0.45 -22.10 1.00
N ARG A 5 -0.81 -23.02 1.88
CA ARG A 5 -1.33 -22.72 3.21
C ARG A 5 -0.26 -22.98 4.25
N CYS A 6 0.22 -21.94 4.92
CA CYS A 6 1.15 -22.09 6.03
C CYS A 6 0.42 -22.72 7.23
N ARG A 7 0.74 -23.98 7.57
CA ARG A 7 0.05 -24.75 8.64
C ARG A 7 0.83 -24.84 9.95
N PHE A 8 2.12 -24.59 9.91
CA PHE A 8 2.97 -24.88 11.06
C PHE A 8 3.50 -23.59 11.70
N VAL A 9 2.71 -23.06 12.62
CA VAL A 9 3.19 -22.07 13.59
C VAL A 9 3.08 -22.70 14.98
N PRO A 10 4.08 -22.55 15.84
CA PRO A 10 4.12 -23.19 17.16
C PRO A 10 3.17 -22.57 18.20
N TYR A 11 2.31 -21.66 17.80
CA TYR A 11 1.33 -20.95 18.65
C TYR A 11 0.03 -20.72 17.88
N ASN A 12 -1.05 -20.40 18.59
CA ASN A 12 -2.31 -20.00 17.94
C ASN A 12 -2.17 -18.58 17.38
N PRO A 13 -1.97 -18.42 16.06
CA PRO A 13 -1.80 -17.11 15.48
C PRO A 13 -3.13 -16.35 15.51
N GLN A 14 -3.07 -15.07 15.80
CA GLN A 14 -4.20 -14.16 15.80
C GLN A 14 -4.56 -13.70 14.38
N ALA A 15 -5.72 -13.05 14.24
CA ALA A 15 -6.15 -12.46 12.97
C ALA A 15 -5.05 -11.58 12.34
N ILE A 16 -4.99 -11.58 11.01
CA ILE A 16 -4.09 -10.74 10.23
C ILE A 16 -4.85 -9.49 9.82
N ASN A 17 -4.39 -8.32 10.24
CA ASN A 17 -5.00 -7.06 9.88
C ASN A 17 -4.20 -6.26 8.85
N SER A 18 -2.90 -6.53 8.72
CA SER A 18 -2.06 -5.80 7.78
C SER A 18 -0.93 -6.66 7.22
N LEU A 19 -0.60 -6.47 5.95
CA LEU A 19 0.48 -7.12 5.22
C LEU A 19 1.28 -6.09 4.45
N ALA A 20 2.61 -6.19 4.47
CA ALA A 20 3.46 -5.33 3.66
C ALA A 20 4.76 -6.03 3.25
N PHE A 21 5.09 -6.03 1.95
CA PHE A 21 6.41 -6.39 1.48
C PHE A 21 7.40 -5.23 1.63
N SER A 22 8.64 -5.54 1.94
CA SER A 22 9.71 -4.56 2.12
C SER A 22 10.15 -3.89 0.81
N HIS A 23 9.81 -4.46 -0.32
CA HIS A 23 10.13 -3.97 -1.65
C HIS A 23 8.85 -3.79 -2.46
N PRO A 24 8.82 -2.78 -3.35
CA PRO A 24 7.70 -2.62 -4.26
C PRO A 24 7.62 -3.80 -5.23
N PRO A 25 6.45 -4.08 -5.82
CA PRO A 25 6.34 -4.98 -6.95
C PRO A 25 7.34 -4.61 -8.05
N SER A 26 7.84 -5.59 -8.79
CA SER A 26 8.86 -5.41 -9.84
C SER A 26 10.25 -4.94 -9.38
N ALA A 27 10.54 -4.93 -8.09
CA ALA A 27 11.89 -4.65 -7.62
C ALA A 27 12.88 -5.70 -8.14
N ASP A 28 13.97 -5.26 -8.78
CA ASP A 28 15.04 -6.17 -9.18
C ASP A 28 15.90 -6.53 -7.97
N LEU A 29 15.76 -7.75 -7.47
CA LEU A 29 16.53 -8.26 -6.33
C LEU A 29 17.92 -8.81 -6.71
N LYS A 30 18.29 -8.80 -7.96
CA LYS A 30 19.60 -9.32 -8.43
C LYS A 30 20.73 -8.29 -8.34
N GLY A 31 20.41 -7.03 -8.01
CA GLY A 31 21.40 -5.97 -7.83
C GLY A 31 22.28 -6.20 -6.60
N ARG A 32 23.59 -5.84 -6.70
CA ARG A 32 24.47 -5.83 -5.52
C ARG A 32 23.92 -4.82 -4.51
N GLY A 33 23.80 -5.26 -3.26
CA GLY A 33 23.46 -4.37 -2.16
C GLY A 33 21.97 -4.08 -1.98
N ILE A 34 21.08 -4.81 -2.64
CA ILE A 34 19.63 -4.72 -2.33
C ILE A 34 19.35 -5.53 -1.05
N PRO A 35 18.67 -4.93 -0.05
CA PRO A 35 18.29 -5.66 1.15
C PRO A 35 17.41 -6.87 0.83
N THR A 36 17.50 -7.91 1.63
CA THR A 36 16.69 -9.11 1.48
C THR A 36 15.19 -8.78 1.51
N LEU A 37 14.43 -9.35 0.58
CA LEU A 37 12.97 -9.24 0.58
C LEU A 37 12.37 -9.83 1.85
N ARG A 38 11.50 -9.09 2.49
CA ARG A 38 10.75 -9.50 3.69
C ARG A 38 9.28 -9.18 3.55
N LEU A 39 8.45 -10.03 4.13
CA LEU A 39 7.03 -9.75 4.36
C LEU A 39 6.82 -9.48 5.84
N ALA A 40 6.22 -8.35 6.19
CA ALA A 40 5.72 -8.08 7.53
C ALA A 40 4.23 -8.45 7.60
N VAL A 41 3.85 -9.19 8.64
CA VAL A 41 2.49 -9.64 8.92
C VAL A 41 2.06 -9.06 10.27
N GLY A 42 1.16 -8.11 10.26
CA GLY A 42 0.61 -7.46 11.46
C GLY A 42 -0.59 -8.23 12.02
N ARG A 43 -0.50 -8.58 13.29
CA ARG A 43 -1.50 -9.38 14.01
C ARG A 43 -2.39 -8.54 14.91
N ALA A 44 -3.58 -9.04 15.17
CA ALA A 44 -4.56 -8.40 16.07
C ALA A 44 -4.10 -8.33 17.56
N ASN A 45 -3.13 -9.14 17.96
CA ASN A 45 -2.55 -9.09 19.31
C ASN A 45 -1.35 -8.12 19.43
N GLY A 46 -1.04 -7.36 18.39
CA GLY A 46 0.07 -6.40 18.37
C GLY A 46 1.41 -6.97 17.96
N ASP A 47 1.51 -8.25 17.64
CA ASP A 47 2.73 -8.85 17.12
C ASP A 47 2.90 -8.57 15.64
N ILE A 48 4.14 -8.43 15.20
CA ILE A 48 4.51 -8.36 13.78
C ILE A 48 5.45 -9.53 13.48
N GLU A 49 5.06 -10.40 12.58
CA GLU A 49 5.89 -11.49 12.10
C GLU A 49 6.67 -11.03 10.88
N ILE A 50 7.96 -11.32 10.84
CA ILE A 50 8.82 -11.05 9.68
C ILE A 50 9.12 -12.38 8.99
N TRP A 51 8.69 -12.48 7.75
CA TRP A 51 8.83 -13.66 6.91
C TRP A 51 9.78 -13.39 5.74
N ASN A 52 10.59 -14.39 5.43
CA ASN A 52 11.50 -14.36 4.28
C ASN A 52 11.00 -15.34 3.22
N PRO A 53 10.58 -14.83 2.03
CA PRO A 53 10.07 -15.66 0.96
C PRO A 53 11.15 -16.21 0.02
N MET A 54 12.43 -16.03 0.35
CA MET A 54 13.53 -16.38 -0.54
C MET A 54 13.74 -17.89 -0.67
N ARG A 55 14.16 -18.31 -1.87
CA ARG A 55 14.51 -19.70 -2.22
C ARG A 55 13.33 -20.68 -2.20
N GLY A 56 12.10 -20.21 -2.39
CA GLY A 56 10.91 -21.07 -2.47
C GLY A 56 10.45 -21.68 -1.15
N ALA A 57 11.19 -21.47 -0.07
CA ALA A 57 10.77 -21.85 1.29
C ALA A 57 10.48 -20.58 2.09
N TRP A 58 9.23 -20.44 2.52
CA TRP A 58 8.83 -19.35 3.41
C TRP A 58 9.22 -19.70 4.83
N PHE A 59 10.07 -18.91 5.45
CA PHE A 59 10.42 -19.09 6.86
C PHE A 59 10.24 -17.79 7.64
N GLN A 60 9.83 -17.92 8.88
CA GLN A 60 9.68 -16.84 9.83
C GLN A 60 11.05 -16.48 10.41
N GLU A 61 11.57 -15.29 10.07
CA GLU A 61 12.86 -14.81 10.58
C GLU A 61 12.76 -14.44 12.07
N THR A 62 11.73 -13.65 12.40
CA THR A 62 11.55 -13.13 13.76
C THR A 62 10.11 -12.72 14.02
N VAL A 63 9.77 -12.53 15.28
CA VAL A 63 8.51 -11.94 15.74
C VAL A 63 8.81 -10.73 16.60
N LEU A 64 8.36 -9.57 16.16
CA LEU A 64 8.44 -8.33 16.91
C LEU A 64 7.25 -8.30 17.87
N ARG A 65 7.52 -8.32 19.16
CA ARG A 65 6.47 -8.39 20.18
C ARG A 65 5.92 -6.98 20.49
N GLY A 66 4.66 -6.77 20.17
CA GLY A 66 3.89 -5.60 20.61
C GLY A 66 3.50 -5.73 22.09
N GLY A 67 3.08 -4.65 22.68
CA GLY A 67 2.48 -4.69 24.02
C GLY A 67 1.09 -5.33 23.99
N LYS A 68 0.59 -5.81 25.13
CA LYS A 68 -0.80 -6.24 25.29
C LYS A 68 -1.76 -5.10 24.86
N ASP A 69 -2.86 -5.47 24.24
CA ASP A 69 -3.96 -4.57 23.83
C ASP A 69 -3.64 -3.59 22.69
N ARG A 70 -2.67 -3.90 21.85
CA ARG A 70 -2.33 -3.11 20.66
C ARG A 70 -2.40 -3.95 19.40
N SER A 71 -3.48 -3.85 18.67
CA SER A 71 -3.59 -4.44 17.34
C SER A 71 -2.69 -3.71 16.32
N ILE A 72 -2.15 -4.43 15.35
CA ILE A 72 -1.42 -3.83 14.22
C ILE A 72 -2.40 -3.67 13.05
N GLU A 73 -2.83 -2.45 12.79
CA GLU A 73 -3.85 -2.16 11.77
C GLU A 73 -3.26 -1.69 10.43
N GLY A 74 -2.01 -1.26 10.42
CA GLY A 74 -1.32 -0.87 9.21
C GLY A 74 0.18 -1.02 9.34
N LEU A 75 0.83 -1.36 8.24
CA LEU A 75 2.27 -1.54 8.11
C LEU A 75 2.80 -0.78 6.90
N ALA A 76 3.96 -0.17 7.04
CA ALA A 76 4.67 0.44 5.94
C ALA A 76 6.18 0.22 6.05
N TRP A 77 6.81 -0.09 4.93
CA TRP A 77 8.26 -0.15 4.81
C TRP A 77 8.78 1.11 4.13
N THR A 78 9.90 1.60 4.63
CA THR A 78 10.71 2.59 3.92
C THR A 78 12.14 2.08 3.79
N GLN A 79 12.88 2.69 2.89
CA GLN A 79 14.32 2.47 2.74
C GLN A 79 15.01 3.83 2.80
N ASP A 80 16.04 3.92 3.63
CA ASP A 80 16.89 5.10 3.71
C ASP A 80 17.60 5.34 2.36
N PRO A 81 18.05 6.57 2.06
CA PRO A 81 18.87 6.82 0.88
C PRO A 81 20.10 5.92 0.86
N ALA A 82 20.56 5.55 -0.34
CA ALA A 82 21.79 4.80 -0.49
C ALA A 82 22.98 5.63 0.04
N GLU A 83 23.88 4.98 0.76
CA GLU A 83 25.08 5.60 1.32
C GLU A 83 26.28 5.35 0.39
N PRO A 84 27.26 6.29 0.31
CA PRO A 84 28.50 6.05 -0.40
C PRO A 84 29.26 4.89 0.28
N GLY A 85 29.64 3.91 -0.52
CA GLY A 85 30.45 2.78 -0.06
C GLY A 85 31.94 3.17 0.13
N PRO A 86 32.76 2.24 0.64
CA PRO A 86 34.19 2.45 0.84
C PRO A 86 34.95 2.73 -0.48
N ASP A 87 34.40 2.24 -1.60
CA ASP A 87 34.89 2.56 -2.93
C ASP A 87 33.98 3.61 -3.56
N GLU A 88 34.56 4.66 -4.19
CA GLU A 88 33.83 5.77 -4.84
C GLU A 88 32.72 5.32 -5.83
N LYS A 89 32.78 4.09 -6.33
CA LYS A 89 31.83 3.50 -7.27
C LYS A 89 30.82 2.55 -6.61
N ALA A 90 30.98 2.22 -5.33
CA ALA A 90 30.11 1.31 -4.61
C ALA A 90 29.08 2.12 -3.81
N GLN A 91 27.80 1.90 -4.07
CA GLN A 91 26.74 2.41 -3.20
C GLN A 91 26.25 1.28 -2.29
N LEU A 92 26.25 1.55 -0.99
CA LEU A 92 25.60 0.67 -0.02
C LEU A 92 24.10 0.95 -0.02
N PRO A 93 23.27 -0.09 -0.02
CA PRO A 93 21.82 0.12 0.05
C PRO A 93 21.46 0.76 1.38
N GLY A 94 20.55 1.71 1.35
CA GLY A 94 20.00 2.28 2.55
C GLY A 94 19.26 1.22 3.39
N ARG A 95 19.25 1.44 4.70
CA ARG A 95 18.62 0.55 5.68
C ARG A 95 17.10 0.45 5.43
N LEU A 96 16.54 -0.77 5.53
CA LEU A 96 15.10 -0.98 5.58
C LEU A 96 14.57 -0.63 6.97
N ARG A 97 13.46 0.11 7.01
CA ARG A 97 12.77 0.53 8.23
C ARG A 97 11.32 0.10 8.17
N LEU A 98 10.81 -0.42 9.27
CA LEU A 98 9.43 -0.88 9.41
C LEU A 98 8.65 0.03 10.35
N PHE A 99 7.46 0.43 9.92
CA PHE A 99 6.55 1.27 10.67
C PHE A 99 5.19 0.58 10.79
N SER A 100 4.55 0.76 11.95
CA SER A 100 3.21 0.27 12.20
C SER A 100 2.30 1.33 12.80
N ILE A 101 1.01 1.11 12.61
CA ILE A 101 -0.07 1.82 13.30
C ILE A 101 -1.00 0.81 13.95
N GLY A 102 -1.68 1.23 15.01
CA GLY A 102 -2.73 0.45 15.66
C GLY A 102 -3.55 1.40 16.52
N TYR A 103 -4.81 1.47 16.42
CA TYR A 103 -5.82 2.31 17.11
C TYR A 103 -5.25 3.35 18.11
N SER A 104 -4.26 4.12 17.68
CA SER A 104 -3.55 5.11 18.49
C SER A 104 -3.26 6.35 17.67
N THR A 105 -2.74 7.39 18.31
CA THR A 105 -2.36 8.65 17.68
C THR A 105 -0.91 8.66 17.19
N ALA A 106 -0.21 7.53 17.26
CA ALA A 106 1.21 7.46 16.95
C ALA A 106 1.52 6.40 15.88
N VAL A 107 2.51 6.69 15.04
CA VAL A 107 3.20 5.73 14.20
C VAL A 107 4.41 5.22 14.97
N THR A 108 4.56 3.89 15.04
CA THR A 108 5.66 3.22 15.75
C THR A 108 6.70 2.72 14.76
N GLU A 109 7.96 3.04 14.95
CA GLU A 109 9.10 2.44 14.24
C GLU A 109 9.66 1.27 15.04
N TRP A 110 10.04 0.21 14.33
CA TRP A 110 10.53 -1.05 14.91
C TRP A 110 12.00 -1.29 14.59
N ASP A 111 12.75 -1.73 15.61
CA ASP A 111 14.07 -2.28 15.43
C ASP A 111 13.95 -3.75 15.02
N LEU A 112 14.41 -4.06 13.81
CA LEU A 112 14.31 -5.42 13.24
C LEU A 112 15.34 -6.37 13.87
N GLU A 113 16.42 -5.86 14.45
CA GLU A 113 17.47 -6.67 15.09
C GLU A 113 17.11 -6.99 16.52
N GLN A 114 16.66 -5.98 17.27
CA GLN A 114 16.31 -6.12 18.68
C GLN A 114 14.86 -6.59 18.90
N GLY A 115 14.04 -6.57 17.86
CA GLY A 115 12.64 -7.02 17.93
C GLY A 115 11.72 -6.15 18.79
N ARG A 116 12.03 -4.88 18.99
CA ARG A 116 11.31 -3.94 19.86
C ARG A 116 11.00 -2.62 19.20
N PRO A 117 10.00 -1.87 19.71
CA PRO A 117 9.78 -0.49 19.24
C PRO A 117 11.00 0.39 19.54
N VAL A 118 11.42 1.19 18.54
CA VAL A 118 12.52 2.18 18.69
C VAL A 118 11.96 3.51 19.13
N ARG A 119 10.91 3.97 18.43
CA ARG A 119 10.31 5.28 18.62
C ARG A 119 8.86 5.32 18.19
N ASN A 120 8.17 6.34 18.70
CA ASN A 120 6.83 6.70 18.27
C ASN A 120 6.85 8.11 17.71
N SER A 121 6.05 8.37 16.67
CA SER A 121 5.83 9.75 16.23
C SER A 121 5.15 10.53 17.36
N SER A 122 5.66 11.72 17.65
CA SER A 122 5.00 12.65 18.58
C SER A 122 4.03 13.53 17.80
N GLY A 123 2.79 13.66 18.23
CA GLY A 123 1.87 14.60 17.63
C GLY A 123 0.45 14.51 18.21
N ASN A 124 -0.24 15.63 18.26
CA ASN A 124 -1.64 15.73 18.63
C ASN A 124 -2.53 15.58 17.40
N TYR A 125 -2.34 14.51 16.67
CA TYR A 125 -3.25 14.11 15.59
C TYR A 125 -4.38 13.28 16.19
N GLY A 126 -5.48 13.12 15.46
CA GLY A 126 -6.49 12.13 15.81
C GLY A 126 -5.95 10.69 15.68
N GLU A 127 -6.75 9.70 16.06
CA GLU A 127 -6.41 8.30 15.85
C GLU A 127 -6.02 8.04 14.38
N ILE A 128 -4.93 7.31 14.17
CA ILE A 128 -4.44 6.97 12.84
C ILE A 128 -5.11 5.68 12.37
N TRP A 129 -5.72 5.73 11.18
CA TRP A 129 -6.48 4.64 10.60
C TRP A 129 -5.79 3.95 9.41
N CYS A 130 -4.94 4.67 8.70
CA CYS A 130 -4.22 4.13 7.55
C CYS A 130 -2.84 4.75 7.42
N LEU A 131 -1.93 4.02 6.79
CA LEU A 131 -0.53 4.39 6.62
C LEU A 131 -0.05 4.02 5.22
N ALA A 132 0.72 4.90 4.59
CA ALA A 132 1.41 4.62 3.33
C ALA A 132 2.81 5.23 3.33
N ALA A 133 3.75 4.53 2.72
CA ALA A 133 5.08 5.06 2.44
C ALA A 133 5.11 5.75 1.07
N GLN A 134 5.78 6.88 0.99
CA GLN A 134 6.04 7.58 -0.26
C GLN A 134 6.80 6.65 -1.24
N PRO A 135 6.52 6.67 -2.55
CA PRO A 135 7.29 5.90 -3.52
C PRO A 135 8.78 6.22 -3.45
N ARG A 136 9.62 5.21 -3.68
CA ARG A 136 11.08 5.39 -3.73
C ARG A 136 11.45 6.42 -4.80
N TRP A 137 12.44 7.22 -4.49
CA TRP A 137 13.01 8.09 -5.50
C TRP A 137 13.74 7.26 -6.55
N GLN A 138 13.50 7.56 -7.81
CA GLN A 138 14.19 6.95 -8.93
C GLN A 138 14.93 8.04 -9.67
N PRO A 139 16.23 7.86 -9.97
CA PRO A 139 16.93 8.80 -10.82
C PRO A 139 16.25 8.86 -12.18
N PRO A 140 16.17 10.03 -12.84
CA PRO A 140 15.63 10.12 -14.18
C PRO A 140 16.41 9.16 -15.10
N SER A 141 15.67 8.33 -15.85
CA SER A 141 16.25 7.33 -16.74
C SER A 141 17.19 8.04 -17.75
N SER A 142 18.36 7.47 -17.97
CA SER A 142 19.42 8.03 -18.85
C SER A 142 18.96 8.32 -20.31
N GLY A 143 17.81 7.80 -20.73
CA GLY A 143 17.18 8.10 -22.04
C GLY A 143 16.30 9.36 -22.04
N SER A 144 15.93 9.88 -20.87
CA SER A 144 15.08 11.09 -20.72
C SER A 144 15.90 12.37 -20.45
N GLN A 145 17.23 12.30 -20.50
CA GLN A 145 18.13 13.41 -20.15
C GLN A 145 18.21 14.53 -21.21
N ARG A 146 17.52 14.42 -22.33
CA ARG A 146 17.42 15.52 -23.28
C ARG A 146 15.98 16.02 -23.35
N GLY A 147 15.70 17.09 -22.61
CA GLY A 147 14.55 17.93 -22.91
C GLY A 147 14.61 18.37 -24.37
N LYS A 148 13.47 18.71 -24.97
CA LYS A 148 13.38 19.22 -26.35
C LYS A 148 14.35 20.37 -26.64
N ASP A 149 14.92 20.98 -25.61
CA ASP A 149 15.86 22.12 -25.68
C ASP A 149 17.32 21.76 -25.37
N GLY A 150 17.70 20.46 -25.37
CA GLY A 150 19.10 20.04 -25.21
C GLY A 150 19.71 20.28 -23.80
N LYS A 151 18.95 20.76 -22.83
CA LYS A 151 19.40 20.93 -21.44
C LYS A 151 19.32 19.63 -20.68
N GLN A 152 20.41 19.23 -20.02
CA GLN A 152 20.44 18.14 -19.05
C GLN A 152 19.41 18.44 -17.96
N LEU A 153 18.47 17.49 -17.71
CA LEU A 153 17.63 17.55 -16.53
C LEU A 153 18.51 17.42 -15.30
N PRO A 154 18.32 18.28 -14.29
CA PRO A 154 19.18 18.30 -13.13
C PRO A 154 19.15 16.93 -12.42
N ALA A 155 20.31 16.43 -12.03
CA ALA A 155 20.45 15.50 -10.91
C ALA A 155 19.62 16.03 -9.74
N ALA A 156 19.19 15.16 -8.80
CA ALA A 156 18.40 15.60 -7.65
C ALA A 156 18.94 16.96 -7.17
N ALA A 157 18.06 17.97 -7.11
CA ALA A 157 18.46 19.31 -6.72
C ALA A 157 19.24 19.20 -5.39
N GLU A 158 20.38 19.89 -5.29
CA GLU A 158 21.18 19.89 -4.05
C GLU A 158 20.25 20.15 -2.87
N GLY A 159 20.25 19.23 -1.88
CA GLY A 159 19.38 19.28 -0.71
C GLY A 159 18.01 18.60 -0.83
N GLN A 160 17.66 17.99 -1.97
CA GLN A 160 16.43 17.24 -2.09
C GLN A 160 16.52 15.90 -1.35
N TYR A 161 15.65 15.68 -0.36
CA TYR A 161 15.56 14.39 0.32
C TYR A 161 15.09 13.28 -0.64
N THR A 162 15.93 12.29 -0.86
CA THR A 162 15.66 11.16 -1.76
C THR A 162 15.02 9.96 -1.05
N GLY A 163 14.93 9.99 0.28
CA GLY A 163 14.24 8.97 1.07
C GLY A 163 12.72 9.03 0.91
N GLN A 164 12.03 8.28 1.74
CA GLN A 164 10.59 8.13 1.69
C GLN A 164 9.95 8.73 2.93
N HIS A 165 9.00 9.63 2.77
CA HIS A 165 8.13 10.09 3.86
C HIS A 165 6.98 9.12 4.09
N LEU A 166 6.33 9.24 5.25
CA LEU A 166 5.10 8.50 5.58
C LEU A 166 3.90 9.42 5.52
N ALA A 167 2.80 8.92 5.00
CA ALA A 167 1.49 9.56 5.05
C ALA A 167 0.57 8.75 5.97
N ALA A 168 0.02 9.38 7.00
CA ALA A 168 -0.89 8.78 7.97
C ALA A 168 -2.25 9.47 7.89
N GLY A 169 -3.31 8.71 7.63
CA GLY A 169 -4.69 9.19 7.59
C GLY A 169 -5.36 9.06 8.95
N CYS A 170 -6.02 10.14 9.40
CA CYS A 170 -6.57 10.26 10.75
C CYS A 170 -8.10 10.22 10.82
N ALA A 171 -8.62 9.91 12.00
CA ALA A 171 -10.06 9.86 12.28
C ALA A 171 -10.76 11.21 12.11
N ASP A 172 -10.05 12.33 12.32
CA ASP A 172 -10.58 13.69 12.15
C ASP A 172 -10.64 14.16 10.70
N GLY A 173 -10.22 13.29 9.74
CA GLY A 173 -10.18 13.58 8.31
C GLY A 173 -8.91 14.25 7.83
N SER A 174 -7.94 14.48 8.70
CA SER A 174 -6.63 15.01 8.32
C SER A 174 -5.69 13.89 7.84
N ILE A 175 -4.71 14.30 7.04
CA ILE A 175 -3.58 13.46 6.64
C ILE A 175 -2.31 14.13 7.14
N VAL A 176 -1.50 13.37 7.85
CA VAL A 176 -0.23 13.82 8.44
C VAL A 176 0.93 13.26 7.62
N ILE A 177 1.89 14.11 7.29
CA ILE A 177 3.15 13.69 6.68
C ILE A 177 4.23 13.69 7.75
N LEU A 178 4.91 12.55 7.88
CA LEU A 178 6.01 12.34 8.81
C LEU A 178 7.32 12.16 8.02
N SER A 179 8.37 12.84 8.48
CA SER A 179 9.71 12.68 7.94
C SER A 179 10.37 11.42 8.47
N THR A 180 11.05 10.70 7.60
CA THR A 180 11.98 9.64 7.98
C THR A 180 13.44 10.09 7.86
N ALA A 181 13.69 11.36 7.50
CA ALA A 181 15.04 11.86 7.22
C ALA A 181 15.95 11.87 8.44
N ASP A 182 15.41 12.23 9.58
CA ASP A 182 16.19 12.54 10.78
C ASP A 182 15.94 11.52 11.90
N ASN A 183 15.77 10.30 11.66
CA ASN A 183 15.55 9.29 12.72
C ASN A 183 14.53 9.66 13.83
N ASP A 184 13.70 10.67 13.61
CA ASP A 184 12.88 11.34 14.63
C ASP A 184 11.37 11.24 14.35
N LEU A 185 10.96 10.66 13.19
CA LEU A 185 9.57 10.67 12.73
C LEU A 185 8.90 12.04 12.89
N ARG A 186 9.64 13.07 12.52
CA ARG A 186 9.21 14.45 12.74
C ARG A 186 8.01 14.79 11.87
N PHE A 187 7.07 15.51 12.45
CA PHE A 187 5.98 16.12 11.71
C PHE A 187 6.49 17.08 10.63
N LEU A 188 6.04 16.89 9.40
CA LEU A 188 6.33 17.80 8.29
C LEU A 188 5.14 18.65 7.92
N ARG A 189 3.97 18.04 7.79
CA ARG A 189 2.78 18.73 7.28
C ARG A 189 1.49 18.06 7.73
N LEU A 190 0.47 18.90 7.90
CA LEU A 190 -0.90 18.48 8.10
C LEU A 190 -1.74 18.95 6.92
N MET A 191 -2.45 18.03 6.27
CA MET A 191 -3.40 18.32 5.21
C MET A 191 -4.81 18.11 5.74
N ARG A 192 -5.63 19.14 5.66
CA ARG A 192 -7.04 19.08 6.08
C ARG A 192 -7.95 19.46 4.93
N PRO A 193 -9.01 18.71 4.70
CA PRO A 193 -10.06 19.16 3.79
C PRO A 193 -10.75 20.38 4.39
N SER A 194 -11.03 21.37 3.58
CA SER A 194 -11.64 22.65 4.01
C SER A 194 -13.13 22.51 4.37
N THR A 195 -13.76 21.42 3.98
CA THR A 195 -15.21 21.22 4.09
C THR A 195 -15.58 20.25 5.20
N LYS A 196 -16.15 19.11 4.86
CA LYS A 196 -16.66 18.12 5.80
C LYS A 196 -15.51 17.32 6.43
N ARG A 197 -15.46 17.25 7.76
CA ARG A 197 -14.59 16.32 8.48
C ARG A 197 -15.17 14.92 8.34
N SER A 198 -14.39 14.00 7.81
CA SER A 198 -14.76 12.60 7.67
C SER A 198 -13.50 11.75 7.82
N ARG A 199 -13.63 10.61 8.46
CA ARG A 199 -12.51 9.71 8.72
C ARG A 199 -11.79 9.31 7.43
N VAL A 200 -10.47 9.32 7.44
CA VAL A 200 -9.63 8.75 6.38
C VAL A 200 -9.54 7.25 6.63
N LEU A 201 -10.02 6.44 5.69
CA LEU A 201 -10.03 4.98 5.80
C LEU A 201 -8.85 4.34 5.08
N SER A 202 -8.42 4.96 3.99
CA SER A 202 -7.32 4.44 3.17
C SER A 202 -6.50 5.57 2.59
N VAL A 203 -5.20 5.33 2.39
CA VAL A 203 -4.27 6.30 1.80
C VAL A 203 -3.26 5.59 0.91
N THR A 204 -2.93 6.20 -0.21
CA THR A 204 -1.88 5.75 -1.12
C THR A 204 -1.25 6.95 -1.81
N PHE A 205 -0.14 6.72 -2.52
CA PHE A 205 0.49 7.71 -3.36
C PHE A 205 0.22 7.40 -4.84
N GLN A 206 -0.21 8.39 -5.62
CA GLN A 206 -0.26 8.31 -7.07
C GLN A 206 1.14 8.51 -7.68
N ASP A 207 1.88 9.43 -7.12
CA ASP A 207 3.30 9.70 -7.38
C ASP A 207 3.97 10.20 -6.09
N ARG A 208 5.26 10.60 -6.15
CA ARG A 208 5.95 11.08 -4.94
C ARG A 208 5.36 12.33 -4.30
N ASN A 209 4.56 13.09 -5.03
CA ASN A 209 4.02 14.38 -4.57
C ASN A 209 2.51 14.37 -4.37
N THR A 210 1.81 13.39 -4.95
CA THR A 210 0.34 13.33 -4.94
C THR A 210 -0.15 12.17 -4.08
N ILE A 211 -0.93 12.49 -3.07
CA ILE A 211 -1.61 11.53 -2.21
C ILE A 211 -3.06 11.38 -2.66
N VAL A 212 -3.52 10.14 -2.65
CA VAL A 212 -4.92 9.76 -2.85
C VAL A 212 -5.43 9.14 -1.57
N ALA A 213 -6.53 9.65 -1.05
CA ALA A 213 -7.13 9.19 0.21
C ALA A 213 -8.61 8.90 0.06
N GLY A 214 -9.03 7.73 0.54
CA GLY A 214 -10.43 7.31 0.63
C GLY A 214 -11.03 7.66 1.99
N TYR A 215 -12.25 8.16 1.97
CA TYR A 215 -12.95 8.70 3.12
C TYR A 215 -14.24 7.94 3.44
N ALA A 216 -14.74 8.14 4.67
CA ALA A 216 -16.00 7.54 5.12
C ALA A 216 -17.25 8.32 4.65
N ASP A 217 -17.10 9.35 3.83
CA ASP A 217 -18.20 10.19 3.31
C ASP A 217 -18.43 10.05 1.80
N SER A 218 -18.18 8.89 1.25
CA SER A 218 -18.31 8.60 -0.18
C SER A 218 -17.36 9.44 -1.06
N SER A 219 -16.22 9.86 -0.54
CA SER A 219 -15.29 10.67 -1.32
C SER A 219 -13.88 10.09 -1.35
N ILE A 220 -13.20 10.35 -2.46
CA ILE A 220 -11.76 10.22 -2.61
C ILE A 220 -11.20 11.63 -2.79
N ARG A 221 -10.15 11.97 -2.03
CA ARG A 221 -9.52 13.29 -2.09
C ARG A 221 -8.05 13.17 -2.43
N LEU A 222 -7.59 14.08 -3.27
CA LEU A 222 -6.20 14.14 -3.70
C LEU A 222 -5.54 15.39 -3.14
N PHE A 223 -4.31 15.23 -2.66
CA PHE A 223 -3.53 16.32 -2.07
C PHE A 223 -2.12 16.37 -2.64
N ASP A 224 -1.59 17.58 -2.79
CA ASP A 224 -0.17 17.81 -3.05
C ASP A 224 0.59 17.91 -1.73
N ILE A 225 1.54 16.99 -1.50
CA ILE A 225 2.32 16.98 -0.26
C ILE A 225 3.27 18.17 -0.12
N ARG A 226 3.66 18.83 -1.22
CA ARG A 226 4.61 19.94 -1.22
C ARG A 226 4.05 21.20 -0.57
N ASN A 227 2.75 21.42 -0.75
CA ASN A 227 2.06 22.62 -0.24
C ASN A 227 0.84 22.30 0.64
N GLY A 228 0.41 21.01 0.69
CA GLY A 228 -0.74 20.54 1.44
C GLY A 228 -2.10 20.89 0.80
N GLN A 229 -2.11 21.35 -0.44
CA GLN A 229 -3.34 21.75 -1.13
C GLN A 229 -4.18 20.53 -1.52
N LEU A 230 -5.51 20.69 -1.37
CA LEU A 230 -6.49 19.78 -1.94
C LEU A 230 -6.57 20.01 -3.46
N LEU A 231 -6.10 19.03 -4.24
CA LEU A 231 -6.11 19.08 -5.70
C LEU A 231 -7.49 18.76 -6.28
N ARG A 232 -8.13 17.73 -5.75
CA ARG A 232 -9.41 17.23 -6.25
C ARG A 232 -10.20 16.49 -5.19
N THR A 233 -11.52 16.54 -5.33
CA THR A 233 -12.47 15.64 -4.63
C THR A 233 -13.27 14.88 -5.66
N ILE A 234 -13.28 13.56 -5.55
CA ILE A 234 -14.07 12.64 -6.37
C ILE A 234 -15.21 12.12 -5.49
N SER A 235 -16.44 12.20 -5.96
CA SER A 235 -17.59 11.63 -5.25
C SER A 235 -17.97 10.28 -5.83
N LEU A 236 -18.16 9.29 -4.98
CA LEU A 236 -18.67 7.97 -5.36
C LEU A 236 -20.21 7.97 -5.53
N GLY A 237 -20.87 9.05 -5.14
CA GLY A 237 -22.31 9.14 -5.12
C GLY A 237 -22.93 8.60 -3.82
N ARG A 238 -24.22 8.26 -3.87
CA ARG A 238 -24.96 7.69 -2.73
C ARG A 238 -24.89 6.17 -2.78
N GLY A 239 -24.92 5.57 -1.61
CA GLY A 239 -25.06 4.13 -1.46
C GLY A 239 -26.41 3.59 -2.01
N PRO A 240 -26.55 2.26 -2.05
CA PRO A 240 -27.73 1.61 -2.60
C PRO A 240 -28.98 1.96 -1.78
N ALA A 241 -30.14 1.90 -2.44
CA ALA A 241 -31.42 2.13 -1.78
C ALA A 241 -31.64 1.11 -0.64
N GLY A 242 -32.02 1.60 0.55
CA GLY A 242 -32.20 0.76 1.74
C GLY A 242 -30.92 0.49 2.55
N GLY A 243 -29.74 0.89 2.05
CA GLY A 243 -28.46 0.81 2.73
C GLY A 243 -28.02 2.13 3.34
N SER A 244 -26.73 2.21 3.73
CA SER A 244 -26.11 3.45 4.17
C SER A 244 -26.12 4.49 3.04
N LYS A 245 -26.42 5.75 3.39
CA LYS A 245 -26.35 6.86 2.42
C LYS A 245 -24.92 7.18 1.99
N GLU A 246 -23.95 6.94 2.86
CA GLU A 246 -22.52 7.18 2.60
C GLU A 246 -21.82 5.86 2.35
N LEU A 247 -20.96 5.84 1.34
CA LEU A 247 -20.09 4.73 1.00
C LEU A 247 -18.75 4.89 1.71
N LEU A 248 -18.31 3.85 2.38
CA LEU A 248 -16.99 3.81 3.02
C LEU A 248 -15.96 3.39 1.98
N VAL A 249 -14.97 4.23 1.70
CA VAL A 249 -13.88 3.92 0.75
C VAL A 249 -12.78 3.20 1.51
N TRP A 250 -12.91 1.88 1.66
CA TRP A 250 -12.03 1.06 2.48
C TRP A 250 -10.61 0.94 1.94
N SER A 251 -10.46 0.88 0.62
CA SER A 251 -9.15 0.77 -0.01
C SER A 251 -9.03 1.65 -1.24
N VAL A 252 -7.87 2.30 -1.40
CA VAL A 252 -7.46 3.01 -2.62
C VAL A 252 -6.06 2.58 -2.99
N LYS A 253 -5.84 2.31 -4.28
CA LYS A 253 -4.53 1.99 -4.87
C LYS A 253 -4.38 2.75 -6.19
N CYS A 254 -3.13 2.90 -6.62
CA CYS A 254 -2.84 3.49 -7.92
C CYS A 254 -2.11 2.47 -8.79
N LEU A 255 -2.55 2.34 -10.04
CA LEU A 255 -1.86 1.57 -11.07
C LEU A 255 -0.59 2.33 -11.53
N PRO A 256 0.37 1.68 -12.18
CA PRO A 256 1.57 2.33 -12.69
C PRO A 256 1.30 3.47 -13.68
N ASP A 257 0.19 3.43 -14.40
CA ASP A 257 -0.26 4.49 -15.31
C ASP A 257 -0.94 5.68 -14.60
N GLY A 258 -1.05 5.61 -13.26
CA GLY A 258 -1.71 6.60 -12.40
C GLY A 258 -3.21 6.43 -12.26
N THR A 259 -3.84 5.46 -12.94
CA THR A 259 -5.26 5.12 -12.74
C THR A 259 -5.51 4.77 -11.28
N ILE A 260 -6.54 5.37 -10.67
CA ILE A 260 -6.90 5.09 -9.29
C ILE A 260 -7.91 3.94 -9.27
N VAL A 261 -7.71 3.01 -8.36
CA VAL A 261 -8.64 1.91 -8.08
C VAL A 261 -9.15 2.07 -6.64
N SER A 262 -10.46 2.00 -6.46
CA SER A 262 -11.08 2.08 -5.13
C SER A 262 -12.03 0.92 -4.87
N GLY A 263 -12.01 0.40 -3.64
CA GLY A 263 -12.98 -0.55 -3.11
C GLY A 263 -13.84 0.10 -2.02
N ASP A 264 -15.14 -0.19 -2.02
CA ASP A 264 -16.09 0.48 -1.14
C ASP A 264 -17.03 -0.48 -0.39
N SER A 265 -17.83 0.08 0.53
CA SER A 265 -18.77 -0.67 1.35
C SER A 265 -20.02 -1.17 0.60
N ALA A 266 -20.18 -0.85 -0.67
CA ALA A 266 -21.19 -1.48 -1.51
C ALA A 266 -20.68 -2.76 -2.20
N GLY A 267 -19.43 -3.14 -1.97
CA GLY A 267 -18.78 -4.29 -2.65
C GLY A 267 -18.34 -3.97 -4.07
N GLU A 268 -18.26 -2.71 -4.43
CA GLU A 268 -17.85 -2.27 -5.77
C GLU A 268 -16.35 -2.02 -5.85
N ILE A 269 -15.81 -2.29 -7.02
CA ILE A 269 -14.48 -1.82 -7.46
C ILE A 269 -14.70 -0.77 -8.53
N ARG A 270 -14.05 0.39 -8.38
CA ARG A 270 -14.15 1.51 -9.32
C ARG A 270 -12.80 1.94 -9.80
N PHE A 271 -12.72 2.21 -11.10
CA PHE A 271 -11.53 2.68 -11.80
C PHE A 271 -11.72 4.13 -12.22
N TRP A 272 -10.74 4.98 -11.89
CA TRP A 272 -10.78 6.42 -12.11
C TRP A 272 -9.60 6.86 -12.96
N ASP A 273 -9.86 7.71 -13.93
CA ASP A 273 -8.84 8.21 -14.85
C ASP A 273 -7.72 8.97 -14.11
N ALA A 274 -6.48 8.74 -14.51
CA ALA A 274 -5.29 9.29 -13.86
C ALA A 274 -5.17 10.83 -13.93
N LYS A 275 -5.81 11.48 -14.94
CA LYS A 275 -5.62 12.91 -15.23
C LYS A 275 -6.84 13.74 -14.88
N ASN A 276 -8.00 13.31 -15.36
CA ASN A 276 -9.24 14.06 -15.18
C ASN A 276 -10.08 13.53 -14.00
N TYR A 277 -9.70 12.35 -13.44
CA TYR A 277 -10.36 11.71 -12.30
C TYR A 277 -11.83 11.36 -12.55
N SER A 278 -12.22 11.18 -13.82
CA SER A 278 -13.54 10.67 -14.17
C SER A 278 -13.63 9.17 -13.97
N LEU A 279 -14.85 8.69 -13.71
CA LEU A 279 -15.11 7.26 -13.61
C LEU A 279 -14.91 6.59 -14.98
N ILE A 280 -13.95 5.65 -15.05
CA ILE A 280 -13.73 4.81 -16.23
C ILE A 280 -14.72 3.66 -16.25
N GLN A 281 -14.76 2.93 -15.12
CA GLN A 281 -15.57 1.73 -14.99
C GLN A 281 -15.88 1.42 -13.53
N ARG A 282 -17.00 0.74 -13.29
CA ARG A 282 -17.33 0.18 -12.00
C ARG A 282 -17.79 -1.27 -12.17
N LEU A 283 -17.41 -2.13 -11.23
CA LEU A 283 -17.72 -3.55 -11.24
C LEU A 283 -18.20 -3.97 -9.84
N GLN A 284 -19.28 -4.75 -9.80
CA GLN A 284 -19.79 -5.36 -8.57
C GLN A 284 -19.07 -6.70 -8.38
N GLY A 285 -18.03 -6.73 -7.53
CA GLY A 285 -17.23 -7.94 -7.30
C GLY A 285 -17.63 -8.70 -6.03
N HIS A 286 -18.09 -7.98 -5.03
CA HIS A 286 -18.39 -8.52 -3.71
C HIS A 286 -19.87 -8.35 -3.34
N LEU A 287 -20.37 -9.25 -2.48
CA LEU A 287 -21.71 -9.18 -1.90
C LEU A 287 -21.76 -8.39 -0.58
N ALA A 288 -20.59 -8.02 -0.07
CA ALA A 288 -20.39 -7.21 1.13
C ALA A 288 -19.21 -6.24 0.87
N ASP A 289 -18.75 -5.54 1.90
CA ASP A 289 -17.70 -4.55 1.81
C ASP A 289 -16.44 -5.09 1.11
N THR A 290 -15.90 -4.33 0.16
CA THR A 290 -14.58 -4.55 -0.41
C THR A 290 -13.54 -3.93 0.52
N LEU A 291 -12.82 -4.77 1.27
CA LEU A 291 -11.96 -4.32 2.37
C LEU A 291 -10.57 -3.90 1.90
N ASP A 292 -9.98 -4.63 0.94
CA ASP A 292 -8.68 -4.26 0.38
C ASP A 292 -8.57 -4.58 -1.10
N VAL A 293 -7.68 -3.85 -1.76
CA VAL A 293 -7.36 -3.96 -3.17
C VAL A 293 -5.85 -4.07 -3.35
N ALA A 294 -5.40 -4.96 -4.20
CA ALA A 294 -4.02 -5.08 -4.63
C ALA A 294 -3.92 -4.93 -6.15
N VAL A 295 -2.78 -4.44 -6.62
CA VAL A 295 -2.54 -4.17 -8.04
C VAL A 295 -1.25 -4.82 -8.50
N SER A 296 -1.21 -5.31 -9.74
CA SER A 296 -0.03 -5.89 -10.36
C SER A 296 1.00 -4.81 -10.75
N ALA A 297 2.25 -5.20 -10.85
CA ALA A 297 3.34 -4.30 -11.22
C ALA A 297 3.20 -3.71 -12.64
N ASN A 298 2.64 -4.48 -13.56
CA ASN A 298 2.38 -4.04 -14.94
C ASN A 298 1.05 -3.27 -15.10
N GLY A 299 0.19 -3.28 -14.08
CA GLY A 299 -1.07 -2.55 -14.08
C GLY A 299 -2.19 -3.19 -14.91
N ASP A 300 -2.10 -4.46 -15.25
CA ASP A 300 -3.12 -5.20 -16.01
C ASP A 300 -4.04 -6.07 -15.14
N THR A 301 -3.66 -6.28 -13.89
CA THR A 301 -4.39 -7.14 -12.95
C THR A 301 -4.68 -6.40 -11.65
N VAL A 302 -5.90 -6.52 -11.17
CA VAL A 302 -6.36 -6.02 -9.88
C VAL A 302 -6.98 -7.18 -9.11
N ILE A 303 -6.69 -7.25 -7.81
CA ILE A 303 -7.23 -8.26 -6.92
C ILE A 303 -7.93 -7.55 -5.76
N SER A 304 -9.11 -8.01 -5.39
CA SER A 304 -9.85 -7.50 -4.24
C SER A 304 -10.24 -8.58 -3.26
N GLY A 305 -10.34 -8.21 -2.00
CA GLY A 305 -10.84 -9.04 -0.92
C GLY A 305 -12.00 -8.35 -0.20
N GLY A 306 -12.97 -9.13 0.23
CA GLY A 306 -14.16 -8.60 0.83
C GLY A 306 -14.59 -9.32 2.12
N ALA A 307 -15.56 -8.70 2.80
CA ALA A 307 -16.23 -9.28 3.97
C ALA A 307 -17.10 -10.48 3.61
N ASP A 308 -17.31 -10.76 2.34
CA ASP A 308 -17.99 -11.95 1.81
C ASP A 308 -17.06 -13.17 1.65
N GLN A 309 -15.83 -13.12 2.18
CA GLN A 309 -14.83 -14.20 2.15
C GLN A 309 -14.21 -14.43 0.76
N ARG A 310 -14.60 -13.63 -0.24
CA ARG A 310 -14.13 -13.78 -1.61
C ARG A 310 -12.82 -13.04 -1.85
N THR A 311 -12.00 -13.65 -2.67
CA THR A 311 -10.94 -12.97 -3.42
C THR A 311 -11.37 -12.94 -4.88
N VAL A 312 -11.41 -11.77 -5.48
CA VAL A 312 -11.83 -11.55 -6.87
C VAL A 312 -10.67 -10.99 -7.67
N VAL A 313 -10.44 -11.52 -8.86
CA VAL A 313 -9.38 -11.10 -9.78
C VAL A 313 -10.01 -10.45 -11.00
N TYR A 314 -9.53 -9.27 -11.34
CA TYR A 314 -9.93 -8.50 -12.52
C TYR A 314 -8.72 -8.36 -13.44
N ARG A 315 -8.95 -8.49 -14.75
CA ARG A 315 -7.94 -8.21 -15.77
C ARG A 315 -8.40 -7.12 -16.73
N LYS A 316 -7.44 -6.34 -17.17
CA LYS A 316 -7.59 -5.35 -18.21
C LYS A 316 -7.50 -6.04 -19.57
N ASN A 317 -8.59 -6.04 -20.33
CA ASN A 317 -8.63 -6.54 -21.68
C ASN A 317 -8.38 -5.39 -22.63
N ASP A 318 -7.30 -5.46 -23.39
CA ASP A 318 -7.10 -4.57 -24.52
C ASP A 318 -8.15 -4.95 -25.58
N GLY A 319 -9.04 -4.01 -25.91
CA GLY A 319 -10.12 -4.26 -26.85
C GLY A 319 -9.59 -4.77 -28.20
N ASP A 320 -10.37 -5.62 -28.86
CA ASP A 320 -10.08 -6.08 -30.23
C ASP A 320 -9.77 -4.89 -31.15
N LYS A 321 -9.01 -5.10 -32.23
CA LYS A 321 -8.45 -4.09 -33.13
C LYS A 321 -9.39 -2.99 -33.63
N GLY A 322 -10.69 -3.03 -33.29
CA GLY A 322 -11.72 -2.05 -33.63
C GLY A 322 -12.23 -1.20 -32.47
N ASP A 323 -12.13 -1.65 -31.22
CA ASP A 323 -12.62 -0.92 -30.05
C ASP A 323 -11.42 -0.46 -29.19
N LYS A 324 -11.03 0.81 -29.33
CA LYS A 324 -9.84 1.39 -28.67
C LYS A 324 -9.96 1.57 -27.14
N LYS A 325 -11.02 1.09 -26.50
CA LYS A 325 -11.21 1.23 -25.05
C LYS A 325 -10.89 -0.08 -24.34
N SER A 326 -9.78 -0.11 -23.63
CA SER A 326 -9.50 -1.19 -22.68
C SER A 326 -10.59 -1.26 -21.62
N ARG A 327 -11.06 -2.47 -21.29
CA ARG A 327 -12.08 -2.71 -20.27
C ARG A 327 -11.57 -3.69 -19.22
N TRP A 328 -11.99 -3.47 -18.00
CA TRP A 328 -11.76 -4.42 -16.91
C TRP A 328 -12.86 -5.46 -16.87
N ALA A 329 -12.48 -6.71 -16.64
CA ALA A 329 -13.42 -7.80 -16.47
C ALA A 329 -13.00 -8.66 -15.27
N GLU A 330 -14.00 -9.15 -14.54
CA GLU A 330 -13.80 -10.20 -13.56
C GLU A 330 -13.45 -11.49 -14.30
N VAL A 331 -12.30 -12.09 -13.96
CA VAL A 331 -11.82 -13.34 -14.58
C VAL A 331 -11.89 -14.51 -13.63
N MET A 332 -11.87 -14.26 -12.33
CA MET A 332 -11.93 -15.32 -11.32
C MET A 332 -12.39 -14.77 -9.99
N HIS A 333 -13.16 -15.59 -9.28
CA HIS A 333 -13.38 -15.40 -7.84
C HIS A 333 -13.25 -16.74 -7.12
N ARG A 334 -12.75 -16.69 -5.88
CA ARG A 334 -12.56 -17.86 -5.02
C ARG A 334 -12.76 -17.50 -3.55
N ARG A 335 -13.14 -18.49 -2.76
CA ARG A 335 -13.20 -18.42 -1.30
C ARG A 335 -12.07 -19.24 -0.71
N TYR A 336 -10.94 -18.63 -0.44
CA TYR A 336 -9.80 -19.26 0.24
C TYR A 336 -9.88 -19.10 1.74
N HIS A 337 -10.47 -17.99 2.19
CA HIS A 337 -10.70 -17.68 3.58
C HIS A 337 -12.10 -18.14 4.02
N THR A 338 -12.24 -18.46 5.30
CA THR A 338 -13.54 -18.78 5.92
C THR A 338 -14.21 -17.56 6.56
N HIS A 339 -13.52 -16.42 6.58
CA HIS A 339 -13.96 -15.13 7.10
C HIS A 339 -13.43 -14.01 6.22
N ASP A 340 -13.60 -12.76 6.65
CA ASP A 340 -13.22 -11.57 5.91
C ASP A 340 -11.77 -11.60 5.41
N VAL A 341 -11.59 -11.18 4.17
CA VAL A 341 -10.27 -10.95 3.56
C VAL A 341 -9.93 -9.48 3.74
N LYS A 342 -9.08 -9.17 4.72
CA LYS A 342 -8.83 -7.80 5.17
C LYS A 342 -7.69 -7.10 4.45
N THR A 343 -6.70 -7.85 3.97
CA THR A 343 -5.46 -7.24 3.49
C THR A 343 -4.74 -8.10 2.47
N PHE A 344 -4.06 -7.43 1.55
CA PHE A 344 -3.18 -8.05 0.55
C PHE A 344 -1.80 -7.43 0.56
N ALA A 345 -0.81 -8.24 0.21
CA ALA A 345 0.49 -7.78 -0.23
C ALA A 345 0.87 -8.48 -1.53
N VAL A 346 1.43 -7.74 -2.46
CA VAL A 346 1.84 -8.26 -3.78
C VAL A 346 3.33 -8.02 -3.96
N TYR A 347 4.00 -9.03 -4.44
CA TYR A 347 5.37 -8.96 -4.90
C TYR A 347 5.47 -9.66 -6.26
N GLU A 348 6.08 -9.02 -7.21
CA GLU A 348 6.24 -9.54 -8.57
C GLU A 348 7.67 -9.40 -9.05
N THR A 349 8.14 -10.42 -9.73
CA THR A 349 9.35 -10.43 -10.52
C THR A 349 8.98 -10.60 -11.99
N ARG A 350 9.97 -10.73 -12.86
CA ARG A 350 9.72 -11.03 -14.28
C ARG A 350 9.05 -12.38 -14.48
N ASP A 351 9.30 -13.34 -13.59
CA ASP A 351 8.93 -14.74 -13.79
C ASP A 351 7.79 -15.17 -12.84
N ILE A 352 7.64 -14.51 -11.70
CA ILE A 352 6.72 -14.96 -10.65
C ILE A 352 5.94 -13.76 -10.07
N SER A 353 4.64 -13.93 -9.97
CA SER A 353 3.76 -13.06 -9.20
C SER A 353 3.31 -13.77 -7.92
N VAL A 354 3.55 -13.13 -6.79
CA VAL A 354 3.16 -13.63 -5.46
C VAL A 354 2.15 -12.67 -4.85
N VAL A 355 0.98 -13.19 -4.54
CA VAL A 355 -0.07 -12.46 -3.83
C VAL A 355 -0.30 -13.14 -2.49
N VAL A 356 -0.15 -12.38 -1.43
CA VAL A 356 -0.40 -12.84 -0.07
C VAL A 356 -1.67 -12.19 0.44
N SER A 357 -2.56 -12.99 0.99
CA SER A 357 -3.80 -12.51 1.60
C SER A 357 -3.90 -12.91 3.07
N GLY A 358 -4.47 -12.03 3.86
CA GLY A 358 -4.71 -12.22 5.28
C GLY A 358 -6.09 -11.66 5.69
N GLY A 359 -6.59 -12.12 6.82
CA GLY A 359 -7.88 -11.67 7.31
C GLY A 359 -8.18 -12.13 8.72
N THR A 360 -9.46 -12.18 9.07
CA THR A 360 -9.95 -12.53 10.40
C THR A 360 -9.55 -13.93 10.85
N VAL A 361 -9.28 -14.84 9.90
CA VAL A 361 -8.66 -16.13 10.20
C VAL A 361 -7.14 -15.95 10.27
N SER A 362 -6.54 -16.62 11.20
CA SER A 362 -5.09 -16.61 11.45
C SER A 362 -4.22 -17.12 10.27
N ALA A 363 -4.82 -17.71 9.25
CA ALA A 363 -4.10 -18.32 8.13
C ALA A 363 -3.67 -17.28 7.10
N LEU A 364 -2.40 -17.37 6.71
CA LEU A 364 -1.82 -16.68 5.58
C LEU A 364 -2.00 -17.54 4.33
N PHE A 365 -2.61 -16.98 3.28
CA PHE A 365 -2.71 -17.63 1.98
C PHE A 365 -1.74 -16.98 1.01
N ILE A 366 -0.92 -17.80 0.37
CA ILE A 366 0.05 -17.38 -0.62
C ILE A 366 -0.42 -17.94 -1.96
N LEU A 367 -0.64 -17.06 -2.90
CA LEU A 367 -0.99 -17.39 -4.27
C LEU A 367 0.22 -17.06 -5.14
N THR A 368 0.78 -18.08 -5.79
CA THR A 368 1.86 -17.89 -6.76
C THR A 368 1.34 -18.17 -8.16
N CYS A 369 1.70 -17.30 -9.10
CA CYS A 369 1.43 -17.48 -10.51
C CYS A 369 2.74 -17.30 -11.27
N GLU A 370 3.13 -18.27 -12.07
CA GLU A 370 4.18 -18.07 -13.05
C GLU A 370 3.61 -17.14 -14.14
N LEU A 371 4.33 -16.07 -14.41
CA LEU A 371 3.99 -15.14 -15.48
C LEU A 371 4.43 -15.80 -16.80
N CYS A 372 3.46 -16.33 -17.57
CA CYS A 372 3.69 -16.88 -18.92
C CYS A 372 3.92 -15.76 -19.93
#